data_5ad42eb2886e67df357e22fb37198beb
#
_entry.id   5ad42eb2886e67df357e22fb37198beb
#
_cell.length_a   1.000
_cell.length_b   1.000
_cell.length_c   1.000
_cell.angle_alpha   90.00
_cell.angle_beta   90.00
_cell.angle_gamma   90.00
#
_symmetry.space_group_name_H-M   'P 1'
#
loop_
_entity.id
_entity.type
_entity.pdbx_description
1 polymer ?
#
loop_
_entity_poly.entity_id
_entity_poly.type
_entity_poly.pdbx_seq_one_letter_code
_entity_poly.pdbx_strand_id
1 'polypeptide(L)'
;MALEEYLPSWVMDYLAPIVLLVGGLVALLIVAMYLKDKDSAKYKATVALGFLLGIAIVVLAVIEGYKTELYTTILIAVAAFTLIIRPFRELHIAVIIGILVMVLVYLALKSLNGVDIVGIDLTPLSQGWPRAIIAFVCGAIVYGLLHFAEAIVKLFGAILNFWPILFILGLLCIAEACCIYLGYGSIFDYINQIKWSEVVPKTGEILGL
;
A
#
# COMPACT_ATOMS: atom_id res chain seq x y z
N MET A 1 21.61 9.82 3.00
CA MET A 1 22.42 9.46 1.83
C MET A 1 21.51 9.76 0.65
N ALA A 2 21.80 10.82 -0.08
CA ALA A 2 20.96 11.21 -1.21
C ALA A 2 21.34 10.35 -2.42
N LEU A 3 20.34 9.81 -3.13
CA LEU A 3 20.54 9.06 -4.39
C LEU A 3 21.13 9.94 -5.49
N GLU A 4 21.14 11.26 -5.29
CA GLU A 4 21.77 12.26 -6.18
C GLU A 4 23.25 11.96 -6.47
N GLU A 5 23.94 11.24 -5.56
CA GLU A 5 25.34 10.86 -5.73
C GLU A 5 25.53 9.67 -6.69
N TYR A 6 24.48 8.84 -6.88
CA TYR A 6 24.53 7.60 -7.64
C TYR A 6 23.73 7.63 -8.95
N LEU A 7 22.77 8.55 -9.07
CA LEU A 7 21.91 8.65 -10.24
C LEU A 7 22.17 9.95 -11.02
N PRO A 8 22.22 9.90 -12.37
CA PRO A 8 22.31 11.08 -13.19
C PRO A 8 21.12 12.03 -12.95
N SER A 9 21.34 13.35 -13.00
CA SER A 9 20.32 14.36 -12.74
C SER A 9 19.05 14.20 -13.62
N TRP A 10 19.21 13.76 -14.86
CA TRP A 10 18.08 13.52 -15.75
C TRP A 10 17.15 12.39 -15.27
N VAL A 11 17.67 11.40 -14.54
CA VAL A 11 16.83 10.33 -13.96
C VAL A 11 15.98 10.90 -12.84
N MET A 12 16.53 11.83 -12.05
CA MET A 12 15.82 12.44 -10.94
C MET A 12 14.67 13.33 -11.42
N ASP A 13 14.88 14.08 -12.50
CA ASP A 13 13.84 14.94 -13.09
C ASP A 13 12.67 14.13 -13.67
N TYR A 14 12.95 12.93 -14.19
CA TYR A 14 11.93 12.05 -14.77
C TYR A 14 11.49 10.89 -13.84
N LEU A 15 11.92 10.87 -12.58
CA LEU A 15 11.63 9.78 -11.66
C LEU A 15 10.11 9.60 -11.46
N ALA A 16 9.37 10.69 -11.22
CA ALA A 16 7.93 10.65 -11.00
C ALA A 16 7.15 10.11 -12.22
N PRO A 17 7.33 10.61 -13.44
CA PRO A 17 6.65 10.06 -14.61
C PRO A 17 7.06 8.61 -14.92
N ILE A 18 8.32 8.22 -14.70
CA ILE A 18 8.76 6.82 -14.88
C ILE A 18 8.04 5.91 -13.88
N VAL A 19 7.99 6.29 -12.62
CA VAL A 19 7.33 5.53 -11.55
C VAL A 19 5.83 5.36 -11.83
N LEU A 20 5.15 6.44 -12.24
CA LEU A 20 3.74 6.42 -12.61
C LEU A 20 3.48 5.53 -13.83
N LEU A 21 4.31 5.63 -14.85
CA LEU A 21 4.19 4.83 -16.07
C LEU A 21 4.37 3.34 -15.76
N VAL A 22 5.43 2.97 -15.05
CA VAL A 22 5.71 1.57 -14.68
C VAL A 22 4.62 1.04 -13.75
N GLY A 23 4.21 1.83 -12.73
CA GLY A 23 3.14 1.46 -11.80
C GLY A 23 1.80 1.26 -12.51
N GLY A 24 1.45 2.17 -13.43
CA GLY A 24 0.24 2.09 -14.24
C GLY A 24 0.24 0.88 -15.18
N LEU A 25 1.35 0.60 -15.86
CA LEU A 25 1.49 -0.59 -16.71
C LEU A 25 1.34 -1.88 -15.91
N VAL A 26 1.97 -1.97 -14.74
CA VAL A 26 1.86 -3.15 -13.87
C VAL A 26 0.42 -3.29 -13.36
N ALA A 27 -0.27 -2.20 -13.01
CA ALA A 27 -1.67 -2.25 -12.62
C ALA A 27 -2.56 -2.79 -13.74
N LEU A 28 -2.39 -2.32 -14.98
CA LEU A 28 -3.12 -2.83 -16.15
C LEU A 28 -2.79 -4.30 -16.45
N LEU A 29 -1.52 -4.70 -16.34
CA LEU A 29 -1.09 -6.09 -16.52
C LEU A 29 -1.75 -7.00 -15.49
N ILE A 30 -1.84 -6.57 -14.24
CA ILE A 30 -2.52 -7.30 -13.17
C ILE A 30 -4.01 -7.48 -13.50
N VAL A 31 -4.69 -6.43 -14.01
CA VAL A 31 -6.10 -6.51 -14.43
C VAL A 31 -6.26 -7.48 -15.59
N ALA A 32 -5.42 -7.39 -16.61
CA ALA A 32 -5.46 -8.28 -17.77
C ALA A 32 -5.27 -9.76 -17.38
N MET A 33 -4.31 -10.03 -16.48
CA MET A 33 -4.09 -11.38 -15.97
C MET A 33 -5.23 -11.86 -15.09
N TYR A 34 -5.81 -10.99 -14.25
CA TYR A 34 -6.96 -11.31 -13.40
C TYR A 34 -8.18 -11.71 -14.23
N LEU A 35 -8.46 -10.99 -15.31
CA LEU A 35 -9.59 -11.28 -16.21
C LEU A 35 -9.38 -12.58 -17.01
N LYS A 36 -8.14 -12.96 -17.25
CA LYS A 36 -7.82 -14.18 -18.00
C LYS A 36 -7.89 -15.43 -17.11
N ASP A 37 -7.21 -15.41 -15.97
CA ASP A 37 -7.15 -16.52 -15.02
C ASP A 37 -6.52 -16.06 -13.70
N LYS A 38 -7.37 -15.88 -12.67
CA LYS A 38 -6.95 -15.41 -11.33
C LYS A 38 -6.13 -16.44 -10.55
N ASP A 39 -6.24 -17.74 -10.89
CA ASP A 39 -5.55 -18.82 -10.16
C ASP A 39 -4.20 -19.17 -10.80
N SER A 40 -3.90 -18.58 -11.94
CA SER A 40 -2.65 -18.81 -12.68
C SER A 40 -1.40 -18.41 -11.88
N ALA A 41 -0.35 -19.21 -11.98
CA ALA A 41 0.96 -18.87 -11.41
C ALA A 41 1.52 -17.55 -11.98
N LYS A 42 1.20 -17.22 -13.24
CA LYS A 42 1.58 -15.95 -13.87
C LYS A 42 0.91 -14.76 -13.19
N TYR A 43 -0.37 -14.86 -12.85
CA TYR A 43 -1.08 -13.83 -12.10
C TYR A 43 -0.44 -13.61 -10.72
N LYS A 44 -0.17 -14.70 -9.97
CA LYS A 44 0.47 -14.62 -8.65
C LYS A 44 1.87 -13.99 -8.73
N ALA A 45 2.66 -14.35 -9.74
CA ALA A 45 3.97 -13.74 -9.98
C ALA A 45 3.86 -12.24 -10.30
N THR A 46 2.88 -11.84 -11.12
CA THR A 46 2.65 -10.42 -11.46
C THR A 46 2.20 -9.61 -10.24
N VAL A 47 1.37 -10.20 -9.36
CA VAL A 47 0.97 -9.57 -8.09
C VAL A 47 2.19 -9.40 -7.16
N ALA A 48 3.05 -10.40 -7.05
CA ALA A 48 4.29 -10.32 -6.28
C ALA A 48 5.24 -9.25 -6.83
N LEU A 49 5.38 -9.15 -8.15
CA LEU A 49 6.15 -8.10 -8.81
C LEU A 49 5.56 -6.72 -8.54
N GLY A 50 4.23 -6.57 -8.62
CA GLY A 50 3.52 -5.33 -8.25
C GLY A 50 3.77 -4.93 -6.80
N PHE A 51 3.79 -5.89 -5.88
CA PHE A 51 4.09 -5.65 -4.47
C PHE A 51 5.51 -5.12 -4.26
N LEU A 52 6.51 -5.75 -4.87
CA LEU A 52 7.90 -5.28 -4.79
C LEU A 52 8.05 -3.87 -5.39
N LEU A 53 7.39 -3.62 -6.50
CA LEU A 53 7.37 -2.32 -7.15
C LEU A 53 6.67 -1.27 -6.27
N GLY A 54 5.55 -1.60 -5.63
CA GLY A 54 4.86 -0.73 -4.69
C GLY A 54 5.75 -0.34 -3.50
N ILE A 55 6.49 -1.30 -2.93
CA ILE A 55 7.48 -1.03 -1.87
C ILE A 55 8.59 -0.11 -2.41
N ALA A 56 9.14 -0.38 -3.60
CA ALA A 56 10.17 0.45 -4.20
C ALA A 56 9.71 1.90 -4.40
N ILE A 57 8.46 2.10 -4.85
CA ILE A 57 7.85 3.43 -5.00
C ILE A 57 7.81 4.17 -3.65
N VAL A 58 7.37 3.51 -2.57
CA VAL A 58 7.31 4.12 -1.23
C VAL A 58 8.72 4.45 -0.71
N VAL A 59 9.67 3.52 -0.88
CA VAL A 59 11.06 3.74 -0.46
C VAL A 59 11.67 4.94 -1.18
N LEU A 60 11.48 5.04 -2.50
CA LEU A 60 11.95 6.19 -3.28
C LEU A 60 11.29 7.49 -2.81
N ALA A 61 9.98 7.47 -2.52
CA ALA A 61 9.27 8.64 -1.99
C ALA A 61 9.82 9.12 -0.65
N VAL A 62 10.22 8.19 0.24
CA VAL A 62 10.77 8.52 1.57
C VAL A 62 12.20 9.06 1.49
N ILE A 63 13.03 8.49 0.61
CA ILE A 63 14.45 8.85 0.52
C ILE A 63 14.64 10.21 -0.17
N GLU A 64 13.98 10.42 -1.28
CA GLU A 64 14.24 11.60 -2.16
C GLU A 64 13.15 12.66 -2.05
N GLY A 65 11.93 12.27 -1.74
CA GLY A 65 10.75 13.08 -1.94
C GLY A 65 10.50 13.32 -3.44
N TYR A 66 9.27 13.13 -3.90
CA TYR A 66 8.95 13.52 -5.28
C TYR A 66 8.77 15.04 -5.32
N LYS A 67 9.60 15.73 -6.11
CA LYS A 67 9.43 17.17 -6.41
C LYS A 67 8.29 17.35 -7.42
N THR A 68 7.10 16.90 -7.04
CA THR A 68 5.90 16.91 -7.86
C THR A 68 4.78 17.67 -7.18
N GLU A 69 3.78 18.02 -7.94
CA GLU A 69 2.59 18.64 -7.42
C GLU A 69 1.81 17.70 -6.49
N LEU A 70 1.00 18.28 -5.61
CA LEU A 70 0.25 17.55 -4.59
C LEU A 70 -0.59 16.42 -5.21
N TYR A 71 -1.25 16.67 -6.34
CA TYR A 71 -2.12 15.70 -7.01
C TYR A 71 -1.34 14.50 -7.53
N THR A 72 -0.21 14.74 -8.17
CA THR A 72 0.69 13.68 -8.67
C THR A 72 1.22 12.84 -7.51
N THR A 73 1.59 13.48 -6.40
CA THR A 73 2.05 12.80 -5.19
C THR A 73 0.95 11.90 -4.60
N ILE A 74 -0.29 12.39 -4.51
CA ILE A 74 -1.43 11.59 -4.05
C ILE A 74 -1.66 10.40 -4.99
N LEU A 75 -1.59 10.60 -6.29
CA LEU A 75 -1.77 9.54 -7.27
C LEU A 75 -0.71 8.45 -7.15
N ILE A 76 0.57 8.83 -6.98
CA ILE A 76 1.69 7.91 -6.71
C ILE A 76 1.43 7.13 -5.42
N ALA A 77 1.02 7.81 -4.34
CA ALA A 77 0.73 7.17 -3.06
C ALA A 77 -0.41 6.16 -3.15
N VAL A 78 -1.52 6.51 -3.82
CA VAL A 78 -2.66 5.61 -4.03
C VAL A 78 -2.27 4.42 -4.91
N ALA A 79 -1.50 4.64 -5.97
CA ALA A 79 -1.01 3.57 -6.84
C ALA A 79 -0.10 2.60 -6.07
N ALA A 80 0.87 3.11 -5.32
CA ALA A 80 1.77 2.30 -4.49
C ALA A 80 0.99 1.50 -3.43
N PHE A 81 0.07 2.16 -2.71
CA PHE A 81 -0.77 1.53 -1.70
C PHE A 81 -1.64 0.40 -2.30
N THR A 82 -2.21 0.62 -3.48
CA THR A 82 -3.02 -0.38 -4.17
C THR A 82 -2.20 -1.61 -4.57
N LEU A 83 -0.97 -1.41 -5.05
CA LEU A 83 -0.06 -2.50 -5.40
C LEU A 83 0.40 -3.28 -4.15
N ILE A 84 0.69 -2.59 -3.04
CA ILE A 84 1.16 -3.20 -1.79
C ILE A 84 0.04 -4.00 -1.12
N ILE A 85 -1.19 -3.47 -1.08
CA ILE A 85 -2.29 -4.08 -0.32
C ILE A 85 -2.79 -5.39 -0.92
N ARG A 86 -2.52 -5.62 -2.20
CA ARG A 86 -3.07 -6.75 -2.96
C ARG A 86 -2.69 -8.13 -2.41
N PRO A 87 -1.42 -8.45 -2.13
CA PRO A 87 -1.05 -9.76 -1.59
C PRO A 87 -1.55 -9.97 -0.16
N PHE A 88 -1.74 -8.89 0.62
CA PHE A 88 -2.23 -8.99 2.01
C PHE A 88 -3.67 -9.50 2.12
N ARG A 89 -4.47 -9.42 1.06
CA ARG A 89 -5.83 -9.97 1.05
C ARG A 89 -5.87 -11.49 1.22
N GLU A 90 -4.85 -12.18 0.74
CA GLU A 90 -4.79 -13.65 0.72
C GLU A 90 -4.06 -14.22 1.94
N LEU A 91 -3.30 -13.38 2.67
CA LEU A 91 -2.50 -13.80 3.81
C LEU A 91 -3.25 -13.56 5.13
N HIS A 92 -3.26 -14.56 5.98
CA HIS A 92 -3.78 -14.47 7.36
C HIS A 92 -2.64 -14.04 8.31
N ILE A 93 -2.16 -12.81 8.13
CA ILE A 93 -0.98 -12.29 8.86
C ILE A 93 -1.25 -12.19 10.35
N ALA A 94 -2.49 -11.86 10.73
CA ALA A 94 -2.90 -11.79 12.15
C ALA A 94 -2.65 -13.09 12.91
N VAL A 95 -2.91 -14.25 12.28
CA VAL A 95 -2.67 -15.57 12.88
C VAL A 95 -1.18 -15.81 13.09
N ILE A 96 -0.36 -15.53 12.08
CA ILE A 96 1.10 -15.76 12.12
C ILE A 96 1.73 -14.90 13.22
N ILE A 97 1.39 -13.61 13.26
CA ILE A 97 1.95 -12.68 14.27
C ILE A 97 1.39 -13.02 15.65
N GLY A 98 0.12 -13.37 15.80
CA GLY A 98 -0.47 -13.78 17.07
C GLY A 98 0.24 -15.01 17.68
N ILE A 99 0.53 -16.02 16.87
CA ILE A 99 1.30 -17.20 17.30
C ILE A 99 2.75 -16.81 17.63
N LEU A 100 3.37 -15.97 16.80
CA LEU A 100 4.75 -15.50 17.05
C LEU A 100 4.85 -14.79 18.39
N VAL A 101 3.93 -13.86 18.68
CA VAL A 101 3.88 -13.13 19.96
C VAL A 101 3.63 -14.09 21.12
N MET A 102 2.73 -15.06 20.98
CA MET A 102 2.49 -16.08 21.99
C MET A 102 3.78 -16.84 22.34
N VAL A 103 4.55 -17.26 21.31
CA VAL A 103 5.83 -17.94 21.51
C VAL A 103 6.86 -17.03 22.15
N LEU A 104 6.99 -15.77 21.70
CA LEU A 104 7.93 -14.80 22.26
C LEU A 104 7.62 -14.51 23.74
N VAL A 105 6.36 -14.26 24.10
CA VAL A 105 5.93 -14.04 25.49
C VAL A 105 6.20 -15.29 26.34
N TYR A 106 5.91 -16.48 25.81
CA TYR A 106 6.18 -17.73 26.51
C TYR A 106 7.68 -17.90 26.79
N LEU A 107 8.56 -17.55 25.85
CA LEU A 107 10.00 -17.60 26.04
C LEU A 107 10.50 -16.50 26.99
N ALA A 108 9.97 -15.29 26.86
CA ALA A 108 10.30 -14.17 27.74
C ALA A 108 9.94 -14.45 29.20
N LEU A 109 8.74 -15.01 29.46
CA LEU A 109 8.34 -15.41 30.80
C LEU A 109 9.23 -16.52 31.39
N LYS A 110 9.81 -17.37 30.55
CA LYS A 110 10.77 -18.38 30.99
C LYS A 110 12.04 -17.74 31.57
N SER A 111 12.50 -16.60 31.02
CA SER A 111 13.69 -15.91 31.50
C SER A 111 13.50 -15.20 32.86
N LEU A 112 12.24 -15.05 33.32
CA LEU A 112 11.93 -14.47 34.64
C LEU A 112 12.08 -15.48 35.81
N ASN A 113 12.48 -16.70 35.53
CA ASN A 113 12.69 -17.70 36.58
C ASN A 113 13.84 -17.30 37.52
N GLY A 114 13.54 -17.16 38.81
CA GLY A 114 14.53 -16.73 39.83
C GLY A 114 14.78 -15.20 39.84
N VAL A 115 13.96 -14.41 39.18
CA VAL A 115 14.05 -12.94 39.21
C VAL A 115 13.08 -12.39 40.26
N ASP A 116 13.63 -11.69 41.27
CA ASP A 116 12.83 -10.94 42.26
C ASP A 116 12.83 -9.46 41.87
N ILE A 117 11.65 -8.90 41.69
CA ILE A 117 11.47 -7.45 41.44
C ILE A 117 10.71 -6.84 42.61
N VAL A 118 11.41 -5.93 43.34
CA VAL A 118 10.80 -5.17 44.46
C VAL A 118 10.22 -6.10 45.56
N GLY A 119 10.88 -7.26 45.80
CA GLY A 119 10.40 -8.22 46.83
C GLY A 119 9.25 -9.12 46.40
N ILE A 120 8.88 -9.10 45.11
CA ILE A 120 7.87 -9.99 44.53
C ILE A 120 8.61 -11.08 43.76
N ASP A 121 8.45 -12.33 44.19
CA ASP A 121 8.99 -13.50 43.48
C ASP A 121 8.13 -13.75 42.22
N LEU A 122 8.76 -13.63 41.03
CA LEU A 122 8.13 -13.86 39.76
C LEU A 122 8.20 -15.33 39.26
N THR A 123 8.81 -16.19 40.05
CA THR A 123 8.94 -17.63 39.73
C THR A 123 7.61 -18.32 39.45
N PRO A 124 6.48 -18.02 40.15
CA PRO A 124 5.19 -18.65 39.84
C PRO A 124 4.65 -18.29 38.45
N LEU A 125 5.02 -17.13 37.92
CA LEU A 125 4.60 -16.69 36.57
C LEU A 125 5.49 -17.30 35.46
N SER A 126 6.69 -17.73 35.81
CA SER A 126 7.64 -18.34 34.87
C SER A 126 7.49 -19.84 34.71
N GLN A 127 6.71 -20.50 35.56
CA GLN A 127 6.57 -21.96 35.59
C GLN A 127 5.12 -22.42 35.39
N GLY A 128 4.96 -23.60 34.78
CA GLY A 128 3.67 -24.31 34.69
C GLY A 128 2.59 -23.62 33.84
N TRP A 129 1.35 -23.82 34.27
CA TRP A 129 0.15 -23.33 33.61
C TRP A 129 0.02 -21.81 33.54
N PRO A 130 0.38 -21.00 34.58
CA PRO A 130 0.24 -19.56 34.53
C PRO A 130 1.01 -18.93 33.35
N ARG A 131 2.23 -19.40 33.08
CA ARG A 131 3.04 -18.95 31.93
C ARG A 131 2.30 -19.19 30.60
N ALA A 132 1.72 -20.37 30.42
CA ALA A 132 1.01 -20.71 29.18
C ALA A 132 -0.25 -19.86 29.00
N ILE A 133 -0.99 -19.61 30.07
CA ILE A 133 -2.19 -18.79 30.06
C ILE A 133 -1.86 -17.33 29.69
N ILE A 134 -0.83 -16.75 30.34
CA ILE A 134 -0.42 -15.37 30.06
C ILE A 134 0.04 -15.23 28.59
N ALA A 135 0.88 -16.15 28.13
CA ALA A 135 1.34 -16.15 26.75
C ALA A 135 0.19 -16.27 25.74
N PHE A 136 -0.78 -17.15 26.03
CA PHE A 136 -1.99 -17.31 25.21
C PHE A 136 -2.84 -16.05 25.19
N VAL A 137 -3.12 -15.45 26.34
CA VAL A 137 -3.92 -14.21 26.45
C VAL A 137 -3.24 -13.06 25.70
N CYS A 138 -1.93 -12.86 25.88
CA CYS A 138 -1.19 -11.85 25.13
C CYS A 138 -1.24 -12.09 23.61
N GLY A 139 -1.03 -13.33 23.19
CA GLY A 139 -1.13 -13.70 21.76
C GLY A 139 -2.54 -13.50 21.21
N ALA A 140 -3.58 -13.84 22.00
CA ALA A 140 -4.97 -13.65 21.60
C ALA A 140 -5.37 -12.17 21.48
N ILE A 141 -4.88 -11.32 22.38
CA ILE A 141 -5.12 -9.87 22.31
C ILE A 141 -4.47 -9.31 21.04
N VAL A 142 -3.20 -9.63 20.79
CA VAL A 142 -2.48 -9.16 19.59
C VAL A 142 -3.15 -9.69 18.33
N TYR A 143 -3.54 -10.96 18.31
CA TYR A 143 -4.31 -11.54 17.20
C TYR A 143 -5.61 -10.79 16.97
N GLY A 144 -6.40 -10.49 18.00
CA GLY A 144 -7.66 -9.74 17.89
C GLY A 144 -7.47 -8.34 17.31
N LEU A 145 -6.46 -7.60 17.78
CA LEU A 145 -6.14 -6.26 17.26
C LEU A 145 -5.71 -6.31 15.80
N LEU A 146 -4.83 -7.26 15.45
CA LEU A 146 -4.36 -7.43 14.08
C LEU A 146 -5.47 -7.94 13.15
N HIS A 147 -6.34 -8.82 13.62
CA HIS A 147 -7.49 -9.30 12.85
C HIS A 147 -8.46 -8.16 12.53
N PHE A 148 -8.68 -7.24 13.49
CA PHE A 148 -9.46 -6.04 13.23
C PHE A 148 -8.78 -5.12 12.20
N ALA A 149 -7.48 -4.87 12.33
CA ALA A 149 -6.71 -4.10 11.35
C ALA A 149 -6.74 -4.77 9.97
N GLU A 150 -6.59 -6.11 9.92
CA GLU A 150 -6.68 -6.89 8.69
C GLU A 150 -8.06 -6.79 8.02
N ALA A 151 -9.14 -6.73 8.80
CA ALA A 151 -10.50 -6.52 8.28
C ALA A 151 -10.64 -5.15 7.61
N ILE A 152 -10.07 -4.09 8.19
CA ILE A 152 -10.04 -2.75 7.59
C ILE A 152 -9.23 -2.76 6.29
N VAL A 153 -8.04 -3.34 6.32
CA VAL A 153 -7.17 -3.48 5.14
C VAL A 153 -7.87 -4.27 4.03
N LYS A 154 -8.57 -5.36 4.37
CA LYS A 154 -9.36 -6.16 3.42
C LYS A 154 -10.52 -5.35 2.82
N LEU A 155 -11.17 -4.48 3.61
CA LEU A 155 -12.25 -3.61 3.13
C LEU A 155 -11.72 -2.60 2.10
N PHE A 156 -10.66 -1.85 2.44
CA PHE A 156 -10.02 -0.93 1.50
C PHE A 156 -9.45 -1.66 0.29
N GLY A 157 -8.80 -2.81 0.51
CA GLY A 157 -8.29 -3.65 -0.56
C GLY A 157 -9.39 -4.19 -1.47
N ALA A 158 -10.60 -4.45 -0.95
CA ALA A 158 -11.73 -4.87 -1.78
C ALA A 158 -12.19 -3.76 -2.72
N ILE A 159 -12.22 -2.52 -2.23
CA ILE A 159 -12.61 -1.34 -3.01
C ILE A 159 -11.53 -1.02 -4.06
N LEU A 160 -10.29 -0.81 -3.64
CA LEU A 160 -9.19 -0.40 -4.52
C LEU A 160 -8.79 -1.48 -5.53
N ASN A 161 -8.92 -2.76 -5.18
CA ASN A 161 -8.62 -3.87 -6.07
C ASN A 161 -9.83 -4.38 -6.87
N PHE A 162 -10.96 -3.68 -6.81
CA PHE A 162 -12.04 -3.91 -7.76
C PHE A 162 -11.53 -3.64 -9.17
N TRP A 163 -11.60 -4.65 -10.05
CA TRP A 163 -10.91 -4.62 -11.35
C TRP A 163 -11.16 -3.34 -12.19
N PRO A 164 -12.38 -2.73 -12.22
CA PRO A 164 -12.60 -1.49 -12.95
C PRO A 164 -11.87 -0.29 -12.33
N ILE A 165 -11.82 -0.22 -10.98
CA ILE A 165 -11.13 0.87 -10.27
C ILE A 165 -9.62 0.78 -10.54
N LEU A 166 -9.05 -0.43 -10.44
CA LEU A 166 -7.64 -0.65 -10.74
C LEU A 166 -7.30 -0.33 -12.20
N PHE A 167 -8.21 -0.65 -13.13
CA PHE A 167 -8.06 -0.32 -14.54
C PHE A 167 -8.05 1.20 -14.77
N ILE A 168 -9.02 1.91 -14.19
CA ILE A 168 -9.10 3.38 -14.26
C ILE A 168 -7.87 4.02 -13.64
N LEU A 169 -7.46 3.55 -12.44
CA LEU A 169 -6.26 4.04 -11.76
C LEU A 169 -5.00 3.83 -12.61
N GLY A 170 -4.86 2.65 -13.23
CA GLY A 170 -3.74 2.35 -14.12
C GLY A 170 -3.69 3.28 -15.35
N LEU A 171 -4.85 3.51 -15.99
CA LEU A 171 -4.95 4.46 -17.10
C LEU A 171 -4.61 5.89 -16.67
N LEU A 172 -5.11 6.31 -15.50
CA LEU A 172 -4.89 7.65 -14.96
C LEU A 172 -3.41 7.87 -14.63
N CYS A 173 -2.74 6.87 -14.07
CA CYS A 173 -1.29 6.92 -13.84
C CYS A 173 -0.50 7.06 -15.15
N ILE A 174 -0.86 6.33 -16.19
CA ILE A 174 -0.19 6.42 -17.50
C ILE A 174 -0.45 7.77 -18.15
N ALA A 175 -1.68 8.25 -18.11
CA ALA A 175 -2.05 9.55 -18.68
C ALA A 175 -1.30 10.69 -17.97
N GLU A 176 -1.24 10.68 -16.63
CA GLU A 176 -0.47 11.64 -15.83
C GLU A 176 1.01 11.59 -16.18
N ALA A 177 1.59 10.38 -16.27
CA ALA A 177 2.99 10.19 -16.66
C ALA A 177 3.29 10.79 -18.04
N CYS A 178 2.39 10.58 -19.01
CA CYS A 178 2.53 11.14 -20.35
C CYS A 178 2.43 12.67 -20.33
N CYS A 179 1.50 13.26 -19.58
CA CYS A 179 1.36 14.70 -19.48
C CYS A 179 2.59 15.36 -18.88
N ILE A 180 3.13 14.80 -17.80
CA ILE A 180 4.35 15.31 -17.16
C ILE A 180 5.54 15.16 -18.11
N TYR A 181 5.68 14.01 -18.78
CA TYR A 181 6.78 13.74 -19.71
C TYR A 181 6.78 14.71 -20.91
N LEU A 182 5.59 15.06 -21.42
CA LEU A 182 5.42 16.00 -22.54
C LEU A 182 5.54 17.47 -22.11
N GLY A 183 5.72 17.75 -20.82
CA GLY A 183 5.87 19.09 -20.29
C GLY A 183 4.56 19.87 -20.10
N TYR A 184 3.41 19.21 -20.19
CA TYR A 184 2.10 19.83 -19.95
C TYR A 184 1.76 20.00 -18.47
N GLY A 185 2.59 19.48 -17.54
CA GLY A 185 2.30 19.46 -16.12
C GLY A 185 1.31 18.37 -15.72
N SER A 186 0.63 18.53 -14.57
CA SER A 186 -0.37 17.57 -14.10
C SER A 186 -1.67 17.66 -14.91
N ILE A 187 -2.32 16.52 -15.18
CA ILE A 187 -3.66 16.47 -15.78
C ILE A 187 -4.66 17.30 -14.96
N PHE A 188 -4.55 17.29 -13.64
CA PHE A 188 -5.44 18.04 -12.76
C PHE A 188 -5.33 19.54 -12.94
N ASP A 189 -4.13 20.06 -13.19
CA ASP A 189 -3.93 21.48 -13.49
C ASP A 189 -4.52 21.84 -14.84
N TYR A 190 -4.36 20.96 -15.82
CA TYR A 190 -4.97 21.13 -17.13
C TYR A 190 -6.50 21.15 -17.05
N ILE A 191 -7.10 20.23 -16.28
CA ILE A 191 -8.56 20.18 -16.06
C ILE A 191 -9.04 21.45 -15.34
N ASN A 192 -8.29 21.95 -14.34
CA ASN A 192 -8.67 23.17 -13.62
C ASN A 192 -8.56 24.43 -14.49
N GLN A 193 -7.67 24.43 -15.50
CA GLN A 193 -7.57 25.53 -16.46
C GLN A 193 -8.71 25.53 -17.49
N ILE A 194 -9.37 24.41 -17.72
CA ILE A 194 -10.56 24.34 -18.56
C ILE A 194 -11.68 25.09 -17.84
N LYS A 195 -12.04 26.26 -18.35
CA LYS A 195 -13.21 26.99 -17.87
C LYS A 195 -14.48 26.22 -18.25
N TRP A 196 -14.97 25.42 -17.35
CA TRP A 196 -16.21 24.61 -17.54
C TRP A 196 -17.40 25.46 -18.00
N SER A 197 -17.41 26.79 -17.70
CA SER A 197 -18.41 27.75 -18.19
C SER A 197 -18.39 27.94 -19.71
N GLU A 198 -17.29 27.61 -20.38
CA GLU A 198 -17.19 27.70 -21.84
C GLU A 198 -17.51 26.37 -22.53
N VAL A 199 -17.36 25.24 -21.81
CA VAL A 199 -17.58 23.89 -22.35
C VAL A 199 -19.05 23.47 -22.22
N VAL A 200 -19.75 23.92 -21.17
CA VAL A 200 -21.18 23.66 -20.99
C VAL A 200 -21.95 24.83 -21.65
N PRO A 201 -22.55 24.64 -22.82
CA PRO A 201 -23.40 25.68 -23.39
C PRO A 201 -24.50 26.01 -22.39
N LYS A 202 -24.76 27.31 -22.16
CA LYS A 202 -25.79 27.77 -21.25
C LYS A 202 -27.08 27.08 -21.66
N THR A 203 -27.57 26.20 -20.80
CA THR A 203 -28.79 25.39 -21.05
C THR A 203 -30.02 26.27 -21.39
N GLY A 204 -29.96 27.57 -21.06
CA GLY A 204 -30.98 28.57 -21.42
C GLY A 204 -31.02 28.95 -22.89
N GLU A 205 -29.92 28.83 -23.66
CA GLU A 205 -29.91 29.14 -25.10
C GLU A 205 -30.47 28.00 -25.95
N ILE A 206 -30.50 26.77 -25.43
CA ILE A 206 -31.06 25.59 -26.15
C ILE A 206 -32.58 25.54 -26.00
N LEU A 207 -33.15 26.12 -24.95
CA LEU A 207 -34.59 26.09 -24.65
C LEU A 207 -35.38 27.30 -25.21
N GLY A 208 -34.71 28.28 -25.84
CA GLY A 208 -35.40 29.37 -26.53
C GLY A 208 -36.34 30.19 -25.65
N LEU A 209 -36.06 30.32 -24.33
CA LEU A 209 -36.83 31.09 -23.37
C LEU A 209 -36.10 32.37 -23.00
#